data_2708edae40c82f58586a2cd6e23daa2b
#
_entry.id   2708edae40c82f58586a2cd6e23daa2b
#
_cell.length_a   1.000
_cell.length_b   1.000
_cell.length_c   1.000
_cell.angle_alpha   90.00
_cell.angle_beta   90.00
_cell.angle_gamma   90.00
#
_symmetry.space_group_name_H-M   'P 1'
#
loop_
_entity.id
_entity.type
_entity.pdbx_description
1 polymer ?
#
loop_
_entity_poly.entity_id
_entity_poly.type
_entity_poly.pdbx_seq_one_letter_code
_entity_poly.pdbx_strand_id
1 'polypeptide(L)' 'MASTVQIRQLRSANGSDRAQRETLRTLGLRKIGSTSTRPANPATRGMIDRVAHLVTVEEAGDGS' A
#
# COMPACT_ATOMS: atom_id res chain seq x y z
N MET A 1 -7.33 3.47 19.43
CA MET A 1 -7.81 2.45 18.62
C MET A 1 -7.06 2.39 17.34
N ALA A 2 -6.72 1.24 16.93
CA ALA A 2 -5.93 1.11 15.73
C ALA A 2 -6.84 1.09 14.54
N SER A 3 -6.62 1.96 13.60
CA SER A 3 -7.30 1.85 12.33
C SER A 3 -6.40 1.08 11.39
N THR A 4 -7.00 0.54 10.35
CA THR A 4 -6.27 -0.16 9.31
C THR A 4 -6.54 0.50 7.98
N VAL A 5 -5.64 0.29 7.05
CA VAL A 5 -5.82 0.75 5.70
C VAL A 5 -5.74 -0.46 4.78
N GLN A 6 -6.57 -0.46 3.77
CA GLN A 6 -6.52 -1.48 2.73
C GLN A 6 -5.88 -0.86 1.50
N ILE A 7 -4.86 -1.51 1.00
CA ILE A 7 -4.08 -1.02 -0.11
C ILE A 7 -4.29 -1.96 -1.29
N ARG A 8 -4.59 -1.39 -2.45
CA ARG A 8 -4.76 -2.18 -3.66
C ARG A 8 -3.80 -1.67 -4.72
N GLN A 9 -3.09 -2.57 -5.34
CA GLN A 9 -2.18 -2.22 -6.41
C GLN A 9 -2.96 -2.02 -7.70
N LEU A 10 -2.88 -0.83 -8.26
CA LEU A 10 -3.58 -0.48 -9.48
C LEU A 10 -2.70 -0.59 -10.71
N ARG A 11 -1.40 -0.41 -10.55
CA ARG A 11 -0.48 -0.42 -11.66
C ARG A 11 0.66 -1.36 -11.39
N SER A 12 1.23 -1.86 -12.48
CA SER A 12 2.38 -2.75 -12.39
C SER A 12 3.59 -2.01 -11.84
N ALA A 13 4.44 -2.71 -11.12
CA ALA A 13 5.70 -2.15 -10.66
C ALA A 13 6.74 -2.09 -11.76
N ASN A 14 6.43 -2.56 -12.94
CA ASN A 14 7.34 -2.48 -14.07
C ASN A 14 7.59 -1.02 -14.40
N GLY A 15 8.84 -0.64 -14.54
CA GLY A 15 9.16 0.74 -14.78
C GLY A 15 9.33 1.56 -13.53
N SER A 16 8.97 1.03 -12.37
CA SER A 16 9.24 1.70 -11.12
C SER A 16 10.68 1.45 -10.72
N ASP A 17 11.23 2.33 -9.90
CA ASP A 17 12.57 2.10 -9.44
C ASP A 17 12.57 1.00 -8.38
N ARG A 18 13.76 0.59 -8.01
CA ARG A 18 13.94 -0.53 -7.11
C ARG A 18 13.33 -0.26 -5.74
N ALA A 19 13.46 0.96 -5.28
CA ALA A 19 12.94 1.31 -3.96
C ALA A 19 11.42 1.20 -3.92
N GLN A 20 10.77 1.59 -5.00
CA GLN A 20 9.31 1.48 -5.06
C GLN A 20 8.88 0.03 -5.11
N ARG A 21 9.59 -0.79 -5.85
CA ARG A 21 9.26 -2.21 -5.90
C ARG A 21 9.44 -2.86 -4.54
N GLU A 22 10.48 -2.52 -3.84
CA GLU A 22 10.69 -3.06 -2.51
C GLU A 22 9.61 -2.61 -1.55
N THR A 23 9.18 -1.37 -1.68
CA THR A 23 8.09 -0.87 -0.85
C THR A 23 6.80 -1.65 -1.10
N LEU A 24 6.47 -1.91 -2.36
CA LEU A 24 5.30 -2.71 -2.67
C LEU A 24 5.42 -4.11 -2.09
N ARG A 25 6.59 -4.69 -2.18
CA ARG A 25 6.82 -6.02 -1.65
C ARG A 25 6.66 -6.05 -0.14
N THR A 26 7.17 -5.04 0.54
CA THR A 26 7.02 -4.93 1.99
C THR A 26 5.55 -4.78 2.37
N LEU A 27 4.79 -4.09 1.56
CA LEU A 27 3.36 -3.94 1.79
C LEU A 27 2.57 -5.21 1.45
N GLY A 28 3.21 -6.17 0.81
CA GLY A 28 2.55 -7.41 0.46
C GLY A 28 1.88 -7.38 -0.89
N LEU A 29 2.20 -6.40 -1.72
CA LEU A 29 1.59 -6.26 -3.03
C LEU A 29 2.55 -6.78 -4.08
N ARG A 30 2.05 -7.65 -4.94
CA ARG A 30 2.91 -8.30 -5.93
C ARG A 30 2.51 -8.02 -7.37
N LYS A 31 1.22 -7.87 -7.61
CA LYS A 31 0.73 -7.67 -8.97
C LYS A 31 -0.50 -6.79 -8.94
N ILE A 32 -0.92 -6.37 -10.10
CA ILE A 32 -2.12 -5.56 -10.23
C ILE A 32 -3.29 -6.33 -9.63
N GLY A 33 -4.07 -5.65 -8.82
CA GLY A 33 -5.21 -6.25 -8.17
C GLY A 33 -4.90 -6.85 -6.81
N SER A 34 -3.62 -6.97 -6.45
CA SER A 34 -3.27 -7.43 -5.10
C SER A 34 -3.76 -6.46 -4.06
N THR A 35 -4.22 -6.99 -2.94
CA THR A 35 -4.66 -6.15 -1.83
C THR A 35 -3.92 -6.56 -0.57
N SER A 36 -3.79 -5.63 0.33
CA SER A 36 -3.14 -5.89 1.60
C SER A 36 -3.75 -4.98 2.64
N THR A 37 -3.83 -5.46 3.87
CA THR A 37 -4.32 -4.66 4.99
C THR A 37 -3.16 -4.40 5.94
N ARG A 38 -2.98 -3.15 6.29
CA ARG A 38 -1.89 -2.74 7.17
C ARG A 38 -2.39 -1.77 8.22
N PRO A 39 -1.73 -1.72 9.37
CA PRO A 39 -2.10 -0.73 10.37
C PRO A 39 -1.82 0.68 9.88
N ALA A 40 -2.71 1.59 10.23
CA ALA A 40 -2.58 2.98 9.80
C ALA A 40 -1.65 3.70 10.77
N ASN A 41 -0.36 3.56 10.56
CA ASN A 41 0.63 4.24 11.40
C ASN A 41 1.57 5.04 10.48
N PRO A 42 2.40 5.91 11.06
CA PRO A 42 3.26 6.76 10.24
C PRO A 42 4.20 5.97 9.33
N ALA A 43 4.68 4.82 9.79
CA ALA A 43 5.57 4.01 8.95
C ALA A 43 4.84 3.50 7.71
N THR A 44 3.63 3.01 7.90
CA THR A 44 2.82 2.53 6.78
C THR A 44 2.50 3.68 5.83
N ARG A 45 2.13 4.83 6.38
CA ARG A 45 1.80 5.97 5.53
C ARG A 45 3.00 6.43 4.71
N GLY A 46 4.18 6.40 5.30
CA GLY A 46 5.38 6.75 4.56
C GLY A 46 5.65 5.81 3.40
N MET A 47 5.42 4.51 3.61
CA MET A 47 5.58 3.54 2.54
C MET A 47 4.54 3.75 1.44
N ILE A 48 3.31 4.00 1.82
CA ILE A 48 2.25 4.22 0.86
C ILE A 48 2.55 5.46 0.02
N ASP A 49 3.05 6.52 0.65
CA ASP A 49 3.37 7.73 -0.08
C ASP A 49 4.38 7.50 -1.19
N ARG A 50 5.31 6.59 -0.96
CA ARG A 50 6.33 6.30 -1.96
C ARG A 50 5.77 5.65 -3.21
N VAL A 51 4.66 4.93 -3.07
CA VAL A 51 4.06 4.21 -4.18
C VAL A 51 2.63 4.66 -4.42
N ALA A 52 2.28 5.84 -3.94
CA ALA A 52 0.90 6.32 -4.05
C ALA A 52 0.40 6.38 -5.48
N HIS A 53 1.30 6.58 -6.44
CA HIS A 53 0.91 6.62 -7.84
C HIS A 53 0.63 5.24 -8.42
N LEU A 54 0.92 4.19 -7.67
CA LEU A 54 0.73 2.81 -8.14
C LEU A 54 -0.41 2.11 -7.41
N VAL A 55 -0.90 2.67 -6.33
CA VAL A 55 -1.88 2.00 -5.48
C VAL A 55 -3.02 2.94 -5.13
N THR A 56 -4.10 2.34 -4.67
CA THR A 56 -5.18 3.11 -4.04
C THR A 56 -5.29 2.63 -2.60
N VAL A 57 -5.71 3.52 -1.73
CA VAL A 57 -5.79 3.23 -0.30
C VAL A 57 -7.20 3.54 0.19
N GLU A 58 -7.77 2.60 0.91
CA GLU A 58 -9.05 2.83 1.57
C GLU A 58 -8.87 2.61 3.05
N GLU A 59 -9.42 3.51 3.85
CA GLU A 59 -9.37 3.30 5.28
C GLU A 59 -10.46 2.32 5.66
N ALA A 60 -10.02 1.20 6.16
CA ALA A 60 -10.93 0.22 6.66
C ALA A 60 -11.05 0.47 8.14
N GLY A 61 -11.61 1.53 8.50
CA GLY A 61 -11.73 1.90 9.89
C GLY A 61 -12.61 0.93 10.62
N ASP A 62 -12.46 0.97 11.89
CA ASP A 62 -13.13 0.11 12.73
C ASP A 62 -14.55 0.38 12.79
N GLY A 63 -15.13 0.49 11.94
CA GLY A 63 -16.42 0.63 12.07
C GLY A 63 -17.07 1.67 11.74
N SER A 64 -16.32 1.98 11.47
CA SER A 64 -17.07 2.84 11.19
C SER A 64 -18.08 2.88 11.10
#